data_99e7334407241a8fadf966c814516899
#
_entry.id   99e7334407241a8fadf966c814516899
#
_cell.length_a   1.000
_cell.length_b   1.000
_cell.length_c   1.000
_cell.angle_alpha   90.00
_cell.angle_beta   90.00
_cell.angle_gamma   90.00
#
_symmetry.space_group_name_H-M   'P 1'
#
loop_
_entity.id
_entity.type
_entity.pdbx_description
1 polymer ?
#
loop_
_entity_poly.entity_id
_entity_poly.type
_entity_poly.pdbx_seq_one_letter_code
_entity_poly.pdbx_strand_id
1 'polypeptide(L)'
;MQISRWAISAKDHSATRQEVIRLDKNLIRSLDFCATDSCFLIPDYLGEHRYWQVDYSGKPIRSIGKIPTEKDLASEIRPALAQAWRSFIDYNPHNGILAMVTQLGESIEIYNTKENTHTVLYGPNGEPRFKSIKGEGFPTGIMGFSDIVITDKYIYSVFQGIRFKDK
;
A
#
# COMPACT_ATOMS: atom_id res chain seq x y z
N MET A 1 1.82 12.33 9.67
CA MET A 1 0.54 11.92 9.05
C MET A 1 -0.46 11.57 10.14
N GLN A 2 -1.76 11.59 9.85
CA GLN A 2 -2.81 11.31 10.85
C GLN A 2 -4.00 10.62 10.19
N ILE A 3 -4.71 9.79 10.98
CA ILE A 3 -5.98 9.17 10.63
C ILE A 3 -7.07 9.83 11.45
N SER A 4 -8.18 10.20 10.84
CA SER A 4 -9.36 10.72 11.55
C SER A 4 -10.42 9.63 11.62
N ARG A 5 -10.92 9.33 12.84
CA ARG A 5 -12.02 8.41 13.07
C ARG A 5 -13.32 9.19 13.21
N TRP A 6 -14.34 8.78 12.47
CA TRP A 6 -15.67 9.39 12.49
C TRP A 6 -16.72 8.36 12.89
N ALA A 7 -17.58 8.72 13.81
CA ALA A 7 -18.80 7.97 14.09
C ALA A 7 -19.88 8.36 13.09
N ILE A 8 -20.56 7.38 12.54
CA ILE A 8 -21.65 7.56 11.57
C ILE A 8 -22.95 7.21 12.25
N SER A 9 -23.94 8.11 12.16
CA SER A 9 -25.31 7.86 12.60
C SER A 9 -26.18 7.59 11.37
N ALA A 10 -26.67 6.37 11.26
CA ALA A 10 -27.62 6.00 10.20
C ALA A 10 -29.00 6.67 10.38
N LYS A 11 -29.34 7.10 11.61
CA LYS A 11 -30.64 7.65 11.94
C LYS A 11 -30.85 9.06 11.40
N ASP A 12 -29.83 9.90 11.48
CA ASP A 12 -29.88 11.32 11.09
C ASP A 12 -28.91 11.67 9.96
N HIS A 13 -28.27 10.65 9.37
CA HIS A 13 -27.29 10.79 8.30
C HIS A 13 -26.13 11.75 8.64
N SER A 14 -25.75 11.79 9.92
CA SER A 14 -24.66 12.64 10.41
C SER A 14 -23.35 11.85 10.58
N ALA A 15 -22.24 12.59 10.55
CA ALA A 15 -20.92 12.06 10.88
C ALA A 15 -20.22 13.01 11.86
N THR A 16 -19.76 12.47 12.98
CA THR A 16 -19.07 13.24 14.02
C THR A 16 -17.66 12.72 14.21
N ARG A 17 -16.66 13.61 14.08
CA ARG A 17 -15.26 13.26 14.32
C ARG A 17 -15.06 12.93 15.80
N GLN A 18 -14.65 11.70 16.06
CA GLN A 18 -14.41 11.19 17.40
C GLN A 18 -12.96 11.41 17.84
N GLU A 19 -12.04 11.18 16.91
CA GLU A 19 -10.64 11.09 17.27
C GLU A 19 -9.74 11.46 16.09
N VAL A 20 -8.54 11.96 16.40
CA VAL A 20 -7.42 12.13 15.46
C VAL A 20 -6.25 11.32 15.97
N ILE A 21 -5.90 10.26 15.26
CA ILE A 21 -4.79 9.35 15.58
C ILE A 21 -3.57 9.86 14.86
N ARG A 22 -2.54 10.26 15.61
CA ARG A 22 -1.24 10.66 15.04
C ARG A 22 -0.38 9.44 14.81
N LEU A 23 0.02 9.24 13.57
CA LEU A 23 0.91 8.15 13.20
C LEU A 23 2.36 8.46 13.56
N ASP A 24 3.13 7.42 13.85
CA ASP A 24 4.57 7.52 14.05
C ASP A 24 5.25 8.24 12.88
N LYS A 25 6.33 8.96 13.16
CA LYS A 25 7.09 9.74 12.18
C LYS A 25 7.65 8.91 11.01
N ASN A 26 7.84 7.61 11.22
CA ASN A 26 8.34 6.69 10.19
C ASN A 26 7.23 6.22 9.22
N LEU A 27 5.95 6.47 9.55
CA LEU A 27 4.78 6.10 8.72
C LEU A 27 4.32 7.27 7.86
N ILE A 28 5.26 7.96 7.23
CA ILE A 28 4.97 9.14 6.41
C ILE A 28 4.75 8.78 4.95
N ARG A 29 3.99 9.62 4.25
CA ARG A 29 3.72 9.53 2.79
C ARG A 29 2.91 8.32 2.35
N SER A 30 2.18 7.64 3.25
CA SER A 30 1.26 6.59 2.83
C SER A 30 0.15 7.14 1.93
N LEU A 31 -0.13 6.45 0.83
CA LEU A 31 -1.24 6.80 -0.06
C LEU A 31 -2.57 6.29 0.50
N ASP A 32 -2.51 5.19 1.22
CA ASP A 32 -3.68 4.44 1.60
C ASP A 32 -3.44 3.67 2.92
N PHE A 33 -4.51 3.18 3.51
CA PHE A 33 -4.48 2.27 4.64
C PHE A 33 -5.80 1.50 4.72
N CYS A 34 -5.80 0.34 5.33
CA CYS A 34 -7.04 -0.32 5.72
C CYS A 34 -7.07 -0.60 7.23
N ALA A 35 -8.28 -0.64 7.79
CA ALA A 35 -8.51 -0.97 9.18
C ALA A 35 -8.98 -2.43 9.30
N THR A 36 -8.43 -3.15 10.27
CA THR A 36 -8.89 -4.48 10.68
C THR A 36 -9.58 -4.37 12.04
N ASP A 37 -10.01 -5.47 12.63
CA ASP A 37 -10.59 -5.46 13.98
C ASP A 37 -9.56 -5.12 15.08
N SER A 38 -8.27 -5.18 14.79
CA SER A 38 -7.21 -5.04 15.79
C SER A 38 -6.16 -3.98 15.51
N CYS A 39 -6.01 -3.54 14.26
CA CYS A 39 -4.95 -2.61 13.87
C CYS A 39 -5.24 -1.95 12.52
N PHE A 40 -4.40 -0.97 12.17
CA PHE A 40 -4.29 -0.47 10.80
C PHE A 40 -3.22 -1.24 10.05
N LEU A 41 -3.44 -1.48 8.75
CA LEU A 41 -2.43 -1.96 7.80
C LEU A 41 -2.06 -0.79 6.91
N ILE A 42 -0.79 -0.40 6.92
CA ILE A 42 -0.30 0.81 6.24
C ILE A 42 0.89 0.44 5.36
N PRO A 43 0.82 0.65 4.04
CA PRO A 43 1.96 0.42 3.16
C PRO A 43 3.21 1.19 3.58
N ASP A 44 4.38 0.55 3.49
CA ASP A 44 5.68 1.18 3.81
C ASP A 44 6.26 1.90 2.58
N TYR A 45 6.77 3.12 2.80
CA TYR A 45 7.36 3.94 1.74
C TYR A 45 8.78 4.40 1.98
N LEU A 46 9.35 4.00 3.09
CA LEU A 46 10.69 4.44 3.47
C LEU A 46 11.67 3.30 3.60
N GLY A 47 11.16 2.08 3.73
CA GLY A 47 11.95 0.93 4.09
C GLY A 47 11.97 -0.17 3.04
N GLU A 48 12.33 -1.35 3.50
CA GLU A 48 12.42 -2.57 2.72
C GLU A 48 11.15 -3.41 2.79
N HIS A 49 10.22 -3.00 3.66
CA HIS A 49 9.01 -3.77 3.96
C HIS A 49 7.87 -3.38 3.02
N ARG A 50 6.84 -4.22 2.99
CA ARG A 50 5.67 -3.91 2.18
C ARG A 50 4.62 -3.13 2.94
N TYR A 51 4.36 -3.51 4.19
CA TYR A 51 3.41 -2.80 5.02
C TYR A 51 3.71 -2.93 6.51
N TRP A 52 3.13 -2.04 7.28
CA TRP A 52 3.17 -2.03 8.73
C TRP A 52 1.82 -2.43 9.31
N GLN A 53 1.86 -3.21 10.40
CA GLN A 53 0.76 -3.26 11.35
C GLN A 53 0.97 -2.15 12.37
N VAL A 54 -0.06 -1.34 12.56
CA VAL A 54 -0.03 -0.14 13.42
C VAL A 54 -1.23 -0.22 14.36
N ASP A 55 -1.02 -0.05 15.66
CA ASP A 55 -2.10 -0.06 16.62
C ASP A 55 -3.03 1.16 16.47
N TYR A 56 -4.18 1.12 17.11
CA TYR A 56 -5.13 2.23 17.06
C TYR A 56 -4.68 3.50 17.78
N SER A 57 -3.53 3.48 18.45
CA SER A 57 -2.86 4.69 18.97
C SER A 57 -1.90 5.32 17.94
N GLY A 58 -1.69 4.68 16.80
CA GLY A 58 -0.79 5.14 15.74
C GLY A 58 0.65 4.66 15.87
N LYS A 59 0.93 3.70 16.75
CA LYS A 59 2.27 3.16 16.97
C LYS A 59 2.50 1.89 16.14
N PRO A 60 3.68 1.76 15.48
CA PRO A 60 4.04 0.54 14.78
C PRO A 60 4.09 -0.67 15.71
N ILE A 61 3.48 -1.77 15.32
CA ILE A 61 3.56 -3.08 15.98
C ILE A 61 4.68 -3.89 15.34
N ARG A 62 4.62 -4.07 14.02
CA ARG A 62 5.63 -4.77 13.22
C ARG A 62 5.54 -4.42 11.74
N SER A 63 6.62 -4.64 11.02
CA SER A 63 6.67 -4.59 9.56
C SER A 63 6.54 -5.98 8.95
N ILE A 64 5.97 -6.06 7.77
CA ILE A 64 5.68 -7.32 7.09
C ILE A 64 6.09 -7.24 5.61
N GLY A 65 6.58 -8.39 5.12
CA GLY A 65 6.99 -8.57 3.75
C GLY A 65 8.25 -7.81 3.37
N LYS A 66 8.74 -8.09 2.17
CA LYS A 66 9.81 -7.34 1.49
C LYS A 66 9.27 -6.92 0.14
N ILE A 67 9.84 -5.86 -0.42
CA ILE A 67 9.51 -5.45 -1.79
C ILE A 67 9.87 -6.61 -2.73
N PRO A 68 8.90 -7.17 -3.49
CA PRO A 68 9.10 -8.37 -4.29
C PRO A 68 9.76 -8.05 -5.64
N THR A 69 10.94 -7.44 -5.60
CA THR A 69 11.75 -7.18 -6.79
C THR A 69 12.96 -8.10 -6.83
N GLU A 70 13.31 -8.56 -8.03
CA GLU A 70 14.55 -9.34 -8.26
C GLU A 70 15.77 -8.44 -8.39
N LYS A 71 15.60 -7.14 -8.42
CA LYS A 71 16.72 -6.20 -8.55
C LYS A 71 17.52 -6.15 -7.27
N ASP A 72 18.80 -6.50 -7.35
CA ASP A 72 19.76 -6.24 -6.29
C ASP A 72 20.14 -4.75 -6.33
N LEU A 73 19.53 -3.99 -5.43
CA LEU A 73 19.68 -2.54 -5.39
C LEU A 73 20.55 -2.15 -4.21
N ALA A 74 21.54 -1.29 -4.46
CA ALA A 74 22.33 -0.67 -3.41
C ALA A 74 21.44 0.04 -2.38
N SER A 75 21.86 0.07 -1.13
CA SER A 75 21.07 0.61 0.00
C SER A 75 20.62 2.06 -0.21
N GLU A 76 21.40 2.86 -0.93
CA GLU A 76 21.10 4.25 -1.29
C GLU A 76 19.90 4.41 -2.24
N ILE A 77 19.54 3.34 -2.97
CA ILE A 77 18.42 3.34 -3.92
C ILE A 77 17.12 2.87 -3.26
N ARG A 78 17.17 2.29 -2.06
CA ARG A 78 16.01 1.77 -1.34
C ARG A 78 14.86 2.77 -1.17
N PRO A 79 15.10 4.05 -0.81
CA PRO A 79 14.01 5.02 -0.73
C PRO A 79 13.31 5.24 -2.07
N ALA A 80 14.07 5.27 -3.18
CA ALA A 80 13.49 5.38 -4.52
C ALA A 80 12.71 4.13 -4.91
N LEU A 81 13.19 2.94 -4.54
CA LEU A 81 12.49 1.68 -4.73
C LEU A 81 11.16 1.67 -3.95
N ALA A 82 11.19 2.00 -2.67
CA ALA A 82 9.99 2.06 -1.84
C ALA A 82 8.95 3.04 -2.40
N GLN A 83 9.40 4.19 -2.91
CA GLN A 83 8.52 5.15 -3.58
C GLN A 83 7.93 4.60 -4.88
N ALA A 84 8.70 3.87 -5.67
CA ALA A 84 8.21 3.25 -6.91
C ALA A 84 7.15 2.19 -6.62
N TRP A 85 7.30 1.43 -5.52
CA TRP A 85 6.37 0.39 -5.09
C TRP A 85 5.23 0.90 -4.20
N ARG A 86 4.94 2.19 -4.21
CA ARG A 86 3.76 2.76 -3.55
C ARG A 86 2.51 2.02 -3.99
N SER A 87 1.66 1.68 -3.00
CA SER A 87 0.53 0.79 -3.24
C SER A 87 -0.73 1.27 -2.56
N PHE A 88 -1.86 0.93 -3.16
CA PHE A 88 -3.16 0.94 -2.52
C PHE A 88 -3.38 -0.44 -1.89
N ILE A 89 -4.16 -0.49 -0.81
CA ILE A 89 -4.29 -1.68 0.03
C ILE A 89 -5.75 -1.86 0.45
N ASP A 90 -6.20 -3.11 0.44
CA ASP A 90 -7.47 -3.47 1.07
C ASP A 90 -7.37 -4.84 1.75
N TYR A 91 -8.26 -5.09 2.69
CA TYR A 91 -8.30 -6.31 3.48
C TYR A 91 -9.73 -6.80 3.70
N ASN A 92 -9.97 -8.06 3.40
CA ASN A 92 -11.23 -8.71 3.69
C ASN A 92 -11.09 -9.62 4.92
N PRO A 93 -11.73 -9.29 6.07
CA PRO A 93 -11.65 -10.08 7.30
C PRO A 93 -12.32 -11.46 7.19
N HIS A 94 -13.32 -11.63 6.32
CA HIS A 94 -14.03 -12.90 6.17
C HIS A 94 -13.12 -14.00 5.64
N ASN A 95 -12.36 -13.71 4.59
CA ASN A 95 -11.45 -14.70 3.99
C ASN A 95 -9.99 -14.53 4.43
N GLY A 96 -9.63 -13.42 5.09
CA GLY A 96 -8.27 -13.14 5.54
C GLY A 96 -7.32 -12.71 4.43
N ILE A 97 -7.86 -12.28 3.29
CA ILE A 97 -7.05 -11.81 2.16
C ILE A 97 -6.77 -10.32 2.32
N LEU A 98 -5.48 -9.99 2.31
CA LEU A 98 -4.96 -8.66 2.09
C LEU A 98 -4.44 -8.59 0.66
N ALA A 99 -4.78 -7.57 -0.08
CA ALA A 99 -4.16 -7.32 -1.37
C ALA A 99 -3.62 -5.90 -1.49
N MET A 100 -2.56 -5.76 -2.25
CA MET A 100 -1.91 -4.49 -2.57
C MET A 100 -1.72 -4.39 -4.07
N VAL A 101 -2.01 -3.21 -4.63
CA VAL A 101 -1.78 -2.91 -6.05
C VAL A 101 -0.86 -1.71 -6.17
N THR A 102 0.13 -1.79 -7.04
CA THR A 102 1.14 -0.74 -7.17
C THR A 102 0.65 0.45 -7.98
N GLN A 103 0.97 1.67 -7.53
CA GLN A 103 0.67 2.91 -8.26
C GLN A 103 1.43 3.00 -9.60
N LEU A 104 2.58 2.36 -9.71
CA LEU A 104 3.39 2.27 -10.92
C LEU A 104 3.47 0.82 -11.38
N GLY A 105 3.65 0.59 -12.70
CA GLY A 105 3.71 -0.76 -13.25
C GLY A 105 2.37 -1.48 -13.19
N GLU A 106 2.41 -2.80 -13.14
CA GLU A 106 1.20 -3.63 -13.11
C GLU A 106 1.43 -4.85 -12.22
N SER A 107 1.48 -4.61 -10.90
CA SER A 107 1.73 -5.63 -9.89
C SER A 107 0.60 -5.70 -8.88
N ILE A 108 0.17 -6.91 -8.57
CA ILE A 108 -0.81 -7.22 -7.52
C ILE A 108 -0.16 -8.20 -6.56
N GLU A 109 -0.14 -7.87 -5.29
CA GLU A 109 0.33 -8.73 -4.20
C GLU A 109 -0.87 -9.22 -3.41
N ILE A 110 -0.91 -10.51 -3.11
CA ILE A 110 -1.98 -11.15 -2.36
C ILE A 110 -1.35 -11.85 -1.16
N TYR A 111 -1.75 -11.47 0.03
CA TYR A 111 -1.37 -12.09 1.30
C TYR A 111 -2.58 -12.83 1.87
N ASN A 112 -2.48 -14.14 2.05
CA ASN A 112 -3.42 -14.87 2.86
C ASN A 112 -2.91 -14.86 4.32
N THR A 113 -3.53 -14.04 5.16
CA THR A 113 -3.10 -13.85 6.54
C THR A 113 -3.40 -15.04 7.43
N LYS A 114 -4.34 -15.92 7.04
CA LYS A 114 -4.70 -17.15 7.76
C LYS A 114 -3.71 -18.28 7.48
N GLU A 115 -3.25 -18.38 6.24
CA GLU A 115 -2.32 -19.42 5.80
C GLU A 115 -0.86 -18.96 5.78
N ASN A 116 -0.63 -17.67 6.02
CA ASN A 116 0.67 -17.01 5.97
C ASN A 116 1.39 -17.23 4.62
N THR A 117 0.63 -17.10 3.52
CA THR A 117 1.16 -17.18 2.16
C THR A 117 1.17 -15.82 1.47
N HIS A 118 2.09 -15.65 0.53
CA HIS A 118 2.24 -14.44 -0.27
C HIS A 118 2.43 -14.80 -1.74
N THR A 119 1.65 -14.18 -2.60
CA THR A 119 1.72 -14.36 -4.05
C THR A 119 1.82 -13.01 -4.73
N VAL A 120 2.64 -12.90 -5.75
CA VAL A 120 2.77 -11.71 -6.58
C VAL A 120 2.35 -12.04 -8.01
N LEU A 121 1.45 -11.23 -8.56
CA LEU A 121 0.98 -11.33 -9.93
C LEU A 121 1.48 -10.11 -10.70
N TYR A 122 1.97 -10.34 -11.91
CA TYR A 122 2.41 -9.28 -12.81
C TYR A 122 1.56 -9.31 -14.09
N GLY A 123 1.03 -8.15 -14.46
CA GLY A 123 0.45 -7.95 -15.79
C GLY A 123 1.53 -7.68 -16.84
N PRO A 124 1.13 -7.41 -18.11
CA PRO A 124 2.05 -7.20 -19.23
C PRO A 124 3.09 -6.10 -19.02
N ASN A 125 2.80 -5.12 -18.18
CA ASN A 125 3.71 -4.00 -17.90
C ASN A 125 4.72 -4.27 -16.77
N GLY A 126 4.56 -5.41 -16.07
CA GLY A 126 5.49 -5.89 -15.06
C GLY A 126 5.59 -5.01 -13.82
N GLU A 127 6.71 -5.14 -13.11
CA GLU A 127 6.99 -4.41 -11.88
C GLU A 127 7.14 -2.89 -12.10
N PRO A 128 7.00 -2.08 -11.04
CA PRO A 128 7.25 -0.64 -11.07
C PRO A 128 8.62 -0.29 -11.63
N ARG A 129 8.66 0.69 -12.54
CA ARG A 129 9.90 1.18 -13.15
C ARG A 129 10.20 2.60 -12.69
N PHE A 130 11.47 2.87 -12.43
CA PHE A 130 11.94 4.19 -12.02
C PHE A 130 13.39 4.41 -12.42
N LYS A 131 13.79 5.69 -12.48
CA LYS A 131 15.19 6.12 -12.52
C LYS A 131 15.51 6.75 -11.18
N SER A 132 16.66 6.43 -10.60
CA SER A 132 17.14 7.12 -9.40
C SER A 132 18.08 8.25 -9.81
N ILE A 133 17.80 9.46 -9.34
CA ILE A 133 18.63 10.64 -9.53
C ILE A 133 18.86 11.25 -8.14
N LYS A 134 20.09 11.25 -7.68
CA LYS A 134 20.47 11.76 -6.34
C LYS A 134 19.66 11.14 -5.20
N GLY A 135 19.34 9.84 -5.28
CA GLY A 135 18.57 9.12 -4.26
C GLY A 135 17.05 9.30 -4.35
N GLU A 136 16.55 10.13 -5.26
CA GLU A 136 15.11 10.29 -5.51
C GLU A 136 14.65 9.39 -6.67
N GLY A 137 13.47 8.78 -6.52
CA GLY A 137 12.86 7.94 -7.55
C GLY A 137 11.98 8.74 -8.49
N PHE A 138 12.33 8.74 -9.77
CA PHE A 138 11.50 9.33 -10.83
C PHE A 138 10.76 8.21 -11.56
N PRO A 139 9.41 8.23 -11.58
CA PRO A 139 8.65 7.18 -12.24
C PRO A 139 8.93 7.14 -13.73
N THR A 140 9.05 5.92 -14.24
CA THR A 140 9.14 5.62 -15.67
C THR A 140 8.17 4.48 -16.01
N GLY A 141 7.96 4.22 -17.29
CA GLY A 141 7.08 3.15 -17.73
C GLY A 141 5.61 3.55 -17.71
N ILE A 142 4.82 3.06 -16.77
CA ILE A 142 3.36 3.21 -16.78
C ILE A 142 2.81 3.60 -15.40
N MET A 143 1.81 4.47 -15.39
CA MET A 143 0.92 4.65 -14.25
C MET A 143 0.04 3.40 -14.13
N GLY A 144 0.10 2.73 -13.00
CA GLY A 144 -0.57 1.47 -12.74
C GLY A 144 -1.96 1.65 -12.15
N PHE A 145 -2.12 1.19 -10.93
CA PHE A 145 -3.41 1.21 -10.25
C PHE A 145 -3.63 2.50 -9.45
N SER A 146 -4.90 2.83 -9.23
CA SER A 146 -5.32 4.00 -8.44
C SER A 146 -6.28 3.65 -7.30
N ASP A 147 -6.74 2.39 -7.24
CA ASP A 147 -7.62 1.93 -6.18
C ASP A 147 -7.74 0.41 -6.19
N ILE A 148 -8.17 -0.18 -5.04
CA ILE A 148 -8.44 -1.59 -4.87
C ILE A 148 -9.57 -1.81 -3.88
N VAL A 149 -10.42 -2.81 -4.15
CA VAL A 149 -11.47 -3.31 -3.23
C VAL A 149 -11.50 -4.82 -3.27
N ILE A 150 -11.58 -5.47 -2.10
CA ILE A 150 -11.65 -6.92 -1.96
C ILE A 150 -13.03 -7.34 -1.46
N THR A 151 -13.64 -8.28 -2.16
CA THR A 151 -14.83 -9.00 -1.72
C THR A 151 -14.48 -10.43 -1.34
N ASP A 152 -15.47 -11.22 -0.91
CA ASP A 152 -15.23 -12.63 -0.56
C ASP A 152 -14.73 -13.48 -1.75
N LYS A 153 -14.99 -13.06 -2.98
CA LYS A 153 -14.68 -13.83 -4.19
C LYS A 153 -13.76 -13.14 -5.17
N TYR A 154 -13.70 -11.81 -5.15
CA TYR A 154 -13.04 -11.03 -6.19
C TYR A 154 -12.21 -9.89 -5.61
N ILE A 155 -11.14 -9.56 -6.31
CA ILE A 155 -10.38 -8.32 -6.15
C ILE A 155 -10.77 -7.43 -7.33
N TYR A 156 -11.22 -6.21 -7.05
CA TYR A 156 -11.47 -5.17 -8.04
C TYR A 156 -10.39 -4.11 -7.92
N SER A 157 -9.86 -3.66 -9.03
CA SER A 157 -8.84 -2.62 -9.06
C SER A 157 -9.06 -1.67 -10.24
N VAL A 158 -8.74 -0.40 -10.04
CA VAL A 158 -8.81 0.61 -11.09
C VAL A 158 -7.42 0.78 -11.68
N PHE A 159 -7.24 0.36 -12.94
CA PHE A 159 -5.98 0.45 -13.67
C PHE A 159 -6.00 1.62 -14.66
N GLN A 160 -5.00 2.50 -14.61
CA GLN A 160 -4.94 3.70 -15.46
C GLN A 160 -4.26 3.45 -16.80
N GLY A 161 -3.15 2.73 -16.83
CA GLY A 161 -2.46 2.36 -18.05
C GLY A 161 -1.78 3.50 -18.83
N ILE A 162 -1.60 4.67 -18.20
CA ILE A 162 -1.01 5.84 -18.85
C ILE A 162 0.51 5.74 -18.85
N ARG A 163 1.14 5.81 -20.02
CA ARG A 163 2.60 5.79 -20.14
C ARG A 163 3.20 7.14 -19.78
N PHE A 164 4.25 7.12 -18.96
CA PHE A 164 5.08 8.31 -18.77
C PHE A 164 5.82 8.61 -20.08
N LYS A 165 5.81 9.88 -20.50
CA LYS A 165 6.65 10.32 -21.63
C LYS A 165 8.11 10.23 -21.17
N ASP A 166 8.93 9.53 -21.93
CA ASP A 166 10.38 9.58 -21.75
C ASP A 166 10.83 11.02 -22.06
N LYS A 167 11.36 11.69 -21.02
CA LYS A 167 12.00 13.01 -21.16
C LYS A 167 13.50 12.85 -21.22
#